data_06ca1ae07f5cca1795b5bdcfe8befcde
#
_entry.id   06ca1ae07f5cca1795b5bdcfe8befcde
#
_cell.length_a   1.000
_cell.length_b   1.000
_cell.length_c   1.000
_cell.angle_alpha   90.00
_cell.angle_beta   90.00
_cell.angle_gamma   90.00
#
_symmetry.space_group_name_H-M   'P 1'
#
loop_
_entity.id
_entity.type
_entity.pdbx_description
1 polymer ?
#
loop_
_entity_poly.entity_id
_entity_poly.type
_entity_poly.pdbx_seq_one_letter_code
_entity_poly.pdbx_strand_id
1 'polypeptide(L)'
;MADKDAVTKEFMQDSDIFADVFNYMLYDGRQVIKPEQLRPVDTTAIVLPYGEGQQSVPIQKYRDVLKLVTAMEDSNAAYLLLGIENQSQLHYAMPVRNMLYDAMQYVSQVENTAKSHRGENKSTHAETGAEYLSGFYRTDRLLPVITLTLYFGADEWNAPRDLHSMLTANNDIMKFVDNYHIHLVAPADISYEDFGKFHTELKLALKYLKYSRDKKRLGEVIYEDAAFRNVSRKTADMINIVTGSKLIYHQGEERVNMCVAIEEMRKEAIEQGIELGIEQGIEQGIVQGIQQGIEQGIEQGIEQGKVLGAIEICRQLGLDSNDIISRIISSFSLTRDEAESYMRRALANL
;
A
#
# COMPACT_ATOMS: atom_id res chain seq x y z
N MET A 1 5.96 2.01 12.09
CA MET A 1 5.26 1.22 11.05
C MET A 1 6.20 0.09 10.69
N ALA A 2 5.75 -1.16 10.80
CA ALA A 2 6.53 -2.28 10.26
C ALA A 2 6.72 -2.03 8.75
N ASP A 3 7.93 -2.25 8.29
CA ASP A 3 8.29 -2.10 6.88
C ASP A 3 7.52 -3.17 6.09
N LYS A 4 6.72 -2.76 5.11
CA LYS A 4 5.94 -3.70 4.28
C LYS A 4 6.83 -4.77 3.68
N ASP A 5 8.03 -4.39 3.33
CA ASP A 5 9.03 -5.27 2.75
C ASP A 5 9.50 -6.35 3.71
N ALA A 6 9.74 -5.96 4.96
CA ALA A 6 10.16 -6.91 6.00
C ALA A 6 9.09 -7.99 6.20
N VAL A 7 7.82 -7.57 6.26
CA VAL A 7 6.69 -8.48 6.52
C VAL A 7 6.41 -9.40 5.33
N THR A 8 6.41 -8.88 4.11
CA THR A 8 6.24 -9.71 2.92
C THR A 8 7.41 -10.67 2.73
N LYS A 9 8.64 -10.23 3.04
CA LYS A 9 9.82 -11.10 3.02
C LYS A 9 9.70 -12.22 4.05
N GLU A 10 9.35 -11.90 5.31
CA GLU A 10 9.14 -12.90 6.35
C GLU A 10 8.02 -13.88 5.98
N PHE A 11 6.93 -13.38 5.40
CA PHE A 11 5.83 -14.20 4.91
C PHE A 11 6.31 -15.20 3.84
N MET A 12 7.10 -14.74 2.86
CA MET A 12 7.62 -15.55 1.77
C MET A 12 8.81 -16.45 2.15
N GLN A 13 9.42 -16.26 3.33
CA GLN A 13 10.44 -17.19 3.87
C GLN A 13 9.85 -18.52 4.36
N ASP A 14 8.53 -18.60 4.51
CA ASP A 14 7.84 -19.83 4.82
C ASP A 14 7.94 -20.80 3.64
N SER A 15 8.50 -21.99 3.89
CA SER A 15 8.76 -22.97 2.83
C SER A 15 7.48 -23.51 2.18
N ASP A 16 6.38 -23.60 2.93
CA ASP A 16 5.08 -24.01 2.38
C ASP A 16 4.55 -22.96 1.41
N ILE A 17 4.60 -21.68 1.78
CA ILE A 17 4.17 -20.56 0.95
C ILE A 17 5.07 -20.42 -0.28
N PHE A 18 6.39 -20.56 -0.08
CA PHE A 18 7.35 -20.52 -1.18
C PHE A 18 7.10 -21.64 -2.18
N ALA A 19 6.96 -22.89 -1.71
CA ALA A 19 6.66 -24.03 -2.57
C ALA A 19 5.34 -23.84 -3.34
N ASP A 20 4.31 -23.30 -2.68
CA ASP A 20 2.99 -23.12 -3.24
C ASP A 20 2.98 -22.13 -4.42
N VAL A 21 3.66 -20.99 -4.29
CA VAL A 21 3.73 -20.03 -5.41
C VAL A 21 4.49 -20.59 -6.61
N PHE A 22 5.57 -21.37 -6.40
CA PHE A 22 6.28 -22.01 -7.48
C PHE A 22 5.49 -23.19 -8.09
N ASN A 23 4.78 -23.95 -7.27
CA ASN A 23 3.89 -25.00 -7.75
C ASN A 23 2.74 -24.42 -8.61
N TYR A 24 2.18 -23.28 -8.19
CA TYR A 24 1.22 -22.55 -9.01
C TYR A 24 1.80 -22.15 -10.38
N MET A 25 2.95 -21.47 -10.37
CA MET A 25 3.53 -20.92 -11.60
C MET A 25 4.08 -21.96 -12.56
N LEU A 26 4.81 -22.96 -12.04
CA LEU A 26 5.55 -23.93 -12.88
C LEU A 26 4.75 -25.20 -13.17
N TYR A 27 3.87 -25.58 -12.27
CA TYR A 27 3.21 -26.89 -12.30
C TYR A 27 1.68 -26.82 -12.26
N ASP A 28 1.12 -25.63 -12.51
CA ASP A 28 -0.33 -25.42 -12.55
C ASP A 28 -1.04 -25.87 -11.25
N GLY A 29 -0.41 -25.61 -10.11
CA GLY A 29 -0.90 -25.95 -8.76
C GLY A 29 -0.60 -27.40 -8.32
N ARG A 30 -0.01 -28.24 -9.17
CA ARG A 30 0.41 -29.59 -8.76
C ARG A 30 1.56 -29.51 -7.75
N GLN A 31 1.46 -30.20 -6.63
CA GLN A 31 2.43 -30.16 -5.53
C GLN A 31 3.69 -30.97 -5.85
N VAL A 32 4.49 -30.49 -6.80
CA VAL A 32 5.76 -31.11 -7.25
C VAL A 32 6.91 -30.69 -6.38
N ILE A 33 7.00 -29.38 -6.07
CA ILE A 33 7.99 -28.84 -5.14
C ILE A 33 7.44 -29.02 -3.73
N LYS A 34 8.20 -29.73 -2.89
CA LYS A 34 7.82 -30.02 -1.51
C LYS A 34 8.61 -29.10 -0.57
N PRO A 35 7.97 -28.50 0.46
CA PRO A 35 8.62 -27.60 1.39
C PRO A 35 9.88 -28.15 2.05
N GLU A 36 9.87 -29.46 2.39
CA GLU A 36 10.99 -30.16 3.01
C GLU A 36 12.22 -30.35 2.11
N GLN A 37 12.08 -30.14 0.81
CA GLN A 37 13.18 -30.19 -0.17
C GLN A 37 13.88 -28.85 -0.32
N LEU A 38 13.25 -27.76 0.14
CA LEU A 38 13.77 -26.43 0.01
C LEU A 38 14.80 -26.11 1.08
N ARG A 39 15.90 -25.49 0.68
CA ARG A 39 16.96 -25.04 1.55
C ARG A 39 17.19 -23.54 1.35
N PRO A 40 17.28 -22.74 2.42
CA PRO A 40 17.64 -21.35 2.28
C PRO A 40 19.05 -21.22 1.70
N VAL A 41 19.20 -20.37 0.70
CA VAL A 41 20.48 -20.02 0.11
C VAL A 41 20.91 -18.66 0.66
N ASP A 42 22.19 -18.54 1.03
CA ASP A 42 22.76 -17.27 1.48
C ASP A 42 22.85 -16.30 0.29
N THR A 43 21.97 -15.29 0.30
CA THR A 43 21.94 -14.26 -0.73
C THR A 43 23.04 -13.21 -0.57
N THR A 44 23.79 -13.23 0.54
CA THR A 44 24.88 -12.26 0.80
C THR A 44 26.20 -12.63 0.15
N ALA A 45 26.36 -13.87 -0.30
CA ALA A 45 27.61 -14.41 -0.87
C ALA A 45 27.78 -14.15 -2.37
N ILE A 46 26.96 -13.33 -2.98
CA ILE A 46 27.03 -13.04 -4.42
C ILE A 46 28.16 -12.04 -4.68
N VAL A 47 29.30 -12.51 -5.15
CA VAL A 47 30.46 -11.70 -5.56
C VAL A 47 30.42 -11.53 -7.07
N LEU A 48 30.60 -10.31 -7.58
CA LEU A 48 30.78 -10.09 -9.01
C LEU A 48 32.14 -10.65 -9.48
N PRO A 49 32.16 -11.54 -10.48
CA PRO A 49 33.37 -12.32 -10.81
C PRO A 49 34.40 -11.63 -11.71
N TYR A 50 34.14 -10.43 -12.21
CA TYR A 50 35.02 -9.78 -13.18
C TYR A 50 35.55 -8.44 -12.70
N GLY A 51 36.80 -8.42 -12.29
CA GLY A 51 37.57 -7.24 -11.97
C GLY A 51 38.98 -7.61 -11.52
N GLU A 52 39.88 -7.95 -12.45
CA GLU A 52 41.31 -7.82 -12.20
C GLU A 52 41.63 -6.33 -12.10
N GLY A 53 41.70 -5.83 -10.90
CA GLY A 53 42.04 -4.44 -10.60
C GLY A 53 41.21 -3.87 -9.45
N GLN A 54 41.88 -3.41 -8.44
CA GLN A 54 41.47 -2.87 -7.14
C GLN A 54 40.34 -1.81 -7.10
N GLN A 55 39.34 -1.92 -7.94
CA GLN A 55 38.10 -1.18 -7.80
C GLN A 55 36.92 -2.12 -7.98
N SER A 56 36.72 -2.97 -6.97
CA SER A 56 35.41 -3.58 -6.76
C SER A 56 34.41 -2.44 -6.53
N VAL A 57 33.59 -2.16 -7.54
CA VAL A 57 32.41 -1.32 -7.33
C VAL A 57 31.62 -1.99 -6.21
N PRO A 58 31.39 -1.31 -5.09
CA PRO A 58 30.82 -1.99 -3.94
C PRO A 58 29.44 -2.50 -4.29
N ILE A 59 29.24 -3.81 -4.21
CA ILE A 59 27.94 -4.50 -4.26
C ILE A 59 26.95 -3.90 -3.26
N GLN A 60 27.42 -3.05 -2.37
CA GLN A 60 26.62 -2.34 -1.38
C GLN A 60 25.42 -1.57 -1.98
N LYS A 61 25.54 -1.08 -3.22
CA LYS A 61 24.40 -0.46 -3.94
C LYS A 61 23.36 -1.48 -4.41
N TYR A 62 23.75 -2.74 -4.57
CA TYR A 62 22.87 -3.87 -4.91
C TYR A 62 22.38 -4.61 -3.65
N ARG A 63 23.04 -4.46 -2.50
CA ARG A 63 22.61 -5.06 -1.21
C ARG A 63 21.24 -4.59 -0.77
N ASP A 64 20.86 -3.36 -0.99
CA ASP A 64 19.53 -2.85 -0.62
C ASP A 64 18.43 -3.48 -1.46
N VAL A 65 18.74 -3.84 -2.69
CA VAL A 65 17.86 -4.59 -3.60
C VAL A 65 17.77 -6.07 -3.23
N LEU A 66 18.88 -6.67 -2.77
CA LEU A 66 18.94 -8.08 -2.33
C LEU A 66 18.21 -8.36 -1.00
N LYS A 67 17.88 -7.36 -0.21
CA LYS A 67 17.08 -7.54 1.04
C LYS A 67 15.71 -8.13 0.80
N LEU A 68 15.20 -8.09 -0.41
CA LEU A 68 13.87 -8.56 -0.81
C LEU A 68 13.87 -9.97 -1.41
N VAL A 69 15.05 -10.56 -1.56
CA VAL A 69 15.20 -11.83 -2.24
C VAL A 69 15.19 -12.96 -1.22
N THR A 70 14.23 -13.87 -1.32
CA THR A 70 14.29 -15.19 -0.69
C THR A 70 14.80 -16.17 -1.75
N ALA A 71 15.96 -16.78 -1.50
CA ALA A 71 16.52 -17.79 -2.36
C ALA A 71 16.43 -19.15 -1.67
N MET A 72 15.89 -20.13 -2.36
CA MET A 72 15.82 -21.53 -1.93
C MET A 72 16.20 -22.43 -3.11
N GLU A 73 16.73 -23.61 -2.81
CA GLU A 73 17.08 -24.60 -3.82
C GLU A 73 16.57 -26.00 -3.41
N ASP A 74 16.29 -26.81 -4.41
CA ASP A 74 16.15 -28.26 -4.24
C ASP A 74 17.28 -28.99 -5.00
N SER A 75 17.19 -30.32 -5.13
CA SER A 75 18.20 -31.11 -5.86
C SER A 75 18.22 -30.85 -7.37
N ASN A 76 17.22 -30.17 -7.94
CA ASN A 76 17.02 -30.02 -9.37
C ASN A 76 17.15 -28.59 -9.86
N ALA A 77 16.89 -27.59 -9.01
CA ALA A 77 16.92 -26.19 -9.41
C ALA A 77 17.17 -25.26 -8.24
N ALA A 78 17.70 -24.08 -8.53
CA ALA A 78 17.72 -22.95 -7.59
C ALA A 78 16.55 -22.02 -7.87
N TYR A 79 15.71 -21.74 -6.88
CA TYR A 79 14.55 -20.88 -6.99
C TYR A 79 14.80 -19.56 -6.27
N LEU A 80 14.61 -18.47 -6.97
CA LEU A 80 14.78 -17.12 -6.45
C LEU A 80 13.45 -16.38 -6.53
N LEU A 81 12.93 -15.96 -5.36
CA LEU A 81 11.70 -15.20 -5.27
C LEU A 81 11.99 -13.74 -4.97
N LEU A 82 11.51 -12.84 -5.81
CA LEU A 82 11.55 -11.41 -5.58
C LEU A 82 10.17 -10.92 -5.18
N GLY A 83 10.03 -10.47 -3.93
CA GLY A 83 8.88 -9.70 -3.50
C GLY A 83 9.04 -8.26 -4.01
N ILE A 84 8.08 -7.77 -4.79
CA ILE A 84 8.01 -6.36 -5.14
C ILE A 84 7.14 -5.66 -4.13
N GLU A 85 7.74 -4.66 -3.53
CA GLU A 85 7.11 -3.84 -2.55
C GLU A 85 6.17 -2.84 -3.14
N ASN A 86 5.25 -2.44 -2.31
CA ASN A 86 4.43 -1.25 -2.37
C ASN A 86 3.48 -1.09 -3.54
N GLN A 87 2.24 -0.95 -3.15
CA GLN A 87 1.09 -0.60 -3.98
C GLN A 87 1.27 0.66 -4.84
N SER A 88 2.27 1.52 -4.54
CA SER A 88 2.47 2.82 -5.20
C SER A 88 3.68 2.87 -6.12
N GLN A 89 4.57 1.88 -6.13
CA GLN A 89 5.82 1.95 -6.90
C GLN A 89 6.11 0.64 -7.62
N LEU A 90 5.56 0.52 -8.83
CA LEU A 90 5.99 -0.50 -9.78
C LEU A 90 7.44 -0.28 -10.18
N HIS A 91 8.19 -1.35 -10.30
CA HIS A 91 9.58 -1.25 -10.75
C HIS A 91 9.67 -1.46 -12.27
N TYR A 92 9.75 -0.35 -13.00
CA TYR A 92 9.73 -0.37 -14.47
C TYR A 92 10.92 -1.08 -15.13
N ALA A 93 12.02 -1.31 -14.41
CA ALA A 93 13.18 -2.05 -14.90
C ALA A 93 13.26 -3.48 -14.35
N MET A 94 12.13 -4.11 -14.02
CA MET A 94 12.08 -5.44 -13.41
C MET A 94 12.72 -6.53 -14.29
N PRO A 95 12.53 -6.56 -15.62
CA PRO A 95 13.21 -7.53 -16.48
C PRO A 95 14.73 -7.49 -16.33
N VAL A 96 15.32 -6.30 -16.29
CA VAL A 96 16.77 -6.14 -16.13
C VAL A 96 17.24 -6.57 -14.74
N ARG A 97 16.44 -6.31 -13.67
CA ARG A 97 16.76 -6.76 -12.32
C ARG A 97 16.78 -8.29 -12.22
N ASN A 98 15.73 -8.95 -12.69
CA ASN A 98 15.63 -10.41 -12.65
C ASN A 98 16.74 -11.05 -13.49
N MET A 99 17.00 -10.54 -14.71
CA MET A 99 18.09 -11.01 -15.57
C MET A 99 19.44 -10.92 -14.85
N LEU A 100 19.71 -9.81 -14.15
CA LEU A 100 20.94 -9.66 -13.37
C LEU A 100 21.03 -10.73 -12.26
N TYR A 101 19.97 -10.97 -11.52
CA TYR A 101 19.97 -11.97 -10.44
C TYR A 101 20.19 -13.39 -10.96
N ASP A 102 19.52 -13.76 -12.05
CA ASP A 102 19.73 -15.06 -12.68
C ASP A 102 21.16 -15.22 -13.15
N ALA A 103 21.72 -14.21 -13.82
CA ALA A 103 23.11 -14.21 -14.27
C ALA A 103 24.08 -14.36 -13.09
N MET A 104 23.87 -13.66 -11.99
CA MET A 104 24.70 -13.76 -10.78
C MET A 104 24.67 -15.17 -10.17
N GLN A 105 23.50 -15.82 -10.14
CA GLN A 105 23.38 -17.20 -9.68
C GLN A 105 24.12 -18.18 -10.60
N TYR A 106 24.03 -18.03 -11.91
CA TYR A 106 24.80 -18.84 -12.86
C TYR A 106 26.32 -18.65 -12.68
N VAL A 107 26.75 -17.40 -12.52
CA VAL A 107 28.16 -17.09 -12.24
C VAL A 107 28.62 -17.77 -10.95
N SER A 108 27.85 -17.68 -9.88
CA SER A 108 28.17 -18.34 -8.60
C SER A 108 28.31 -19.86 -8.75
N GLN A 109 27.42 -20.49 -9.52
CA GLN A 109 27.52 -21.92 -9.81
C GLN A 109 28.80 -22.28 -10.56
N VAL A 110 29.16 -21.51 -11.61
CA VAL A 110 30.42 -21.71 -12.37
C VAL A 110 31.63 -21.59 -11.47
N GLU A 111 31.68 -20.53 -10.65
CA GLU A 111 32.81 -20.33 -9.73
C GLU A 111 32.95 -21.43 -8.68
N ASN A 112 31.82 -21.87 -8.08
CA ASN A 112 31.82 -22.94 -7.08
C ASN A 112 32.28 -24.27 -7.71
N THR A 113 31.83 -24.58 -8.91
CA THR A 113 32.27 -25.76 -9.67
C THR A 113 33.79 -25.68 -9.94
N ALA A 114 34.27 -24.54 -10.42
CA ALA A 114 35.69 -24.33 -10.69
C ALA A 114 36.55 -24.40 -9.39
N LYS A 115 36.05 -23.88 -8.28
CA LYS A 115 36.73 -23.99 -6.96
C LYS A 115 36.76 -25.43 -6.48
N SER A 116 35.70 -26.20 -6.65
CA SER A 116 35.64 -27.62 -6.28
C SER A 116 36.69 -28.41 -7.06
N HIS A 117 36.78 -28.22 -8.37
CA HIS A 117 37.80 -28.90 -9.21
C HIS A 117 39.25 -28.55 -8.80
N ARG A 118 39.50 -27.31 -8.39
CA ARG A 118 40.83 -26.86 -7.93
C ARG A 118 41.18 -27.32 -6.53
N GLY A 119 40.19 -27.43 -5.63
CA GLY A 119 40.41 -27.74 -4.20
C GLY A 119 40.68 -29.20 -3.90
N GLU A 120 40.24 -30.12 -4.75
CA GLU A 120 40.32 -31.57 -4.49
C GLU A 120 41.64 -32.22 -5.00
N ASN A 121 42.70 -31.49 -5.26
CA ASN A 121 43.93 -31.99 -5.93
C ASN A 121 43.68 -32.75 -7.25
N LYS A 122 42.51 -32.53 -7.87
CA LYS A 122 42.04 -33.17 -9.08
C LYS A 122 42.36 -32.40 -10.35
N SER A 123 43.38 -31.56 -10.34
CA SER A 123 43.93 -30.97 -11.57
C SER A 123 44.36 -32.02 -12.62
N THR A 124 44.27 -33.29 -12.25
CA THR A 124 44.55 -34.45 -13.11
C THR A 124 43.38 -34.91 -13.95
N HIS A 125 42.19 -34.31 -13.83
CA HIS A 125 40.98 -34.74 -14.57
C HIS A 125 40.53 -33.79 -15.67
N ALA A 126 41.21 -32.65 -15.85
CA ALA A 126 40.99 -31.82 -17.05
C ALA A 126 41.50 -32.57 -18.30
N GLU A 127 40.58 -32.89 -19.20
CA GLU A 127 40.92 -33.58 -20.45
C GLU A 127 41.59 -32.65 -21.44
N THR A 128 41.38 -31.33 -21.31
CA THR A 128 41.92 -30.31 -22.21
C THR A 128 42.53 -29.12 -21.48
N GLY A 129 43.43 -28.39 -22.18
CA GLY A 129 43.95 -27.12 -21.63
C GLY A 129 42.89 -26.07 -21.40
N ALA A 130 41.78 -26.09 -22.14
CA ALA A 130 40.65 -25.16 -21.98
C ALA A 130 39.89 -25.44 -20.68
N GLU A 131 39.66 -26.70 -20.31
CA GLU A 131 39.06 -27.09 -19.04
C GLU A 131 39.96 -26.74 -17.85
N TYR A 132 41.28 -26.94 -18.00
CA TYR A 132 42.21 -26.52 -16.96
C TYR A 132 42.21 -25.01 -16.74
N LEU A 133 42.17 -24.21 -17.79
CA LEU A 133 42.15 -22.75 -17.68
C LEU A 133 40.84 -22.22 -17.09
N SER A 134 39.71 -22.70 -17.59
CA SER A 134 38.38 -22.27 -17.12
C SER A 134 38.04 -22.82 -15.73
N GLY A 135 38.54 -24.00 -15.40
CA GLY A 135 38.11 -24.78 -14.23
C GLY A 135 36.68 -25.34 -14.36
N PHE A 136 36.05 -25.19 -15.52
CA PHE A 136 34.73 -25.71 -15.85
C PHE A 136 34.83 -26.74 -16.97
N TYR A 137 34.38 -27.97 -16.70
CA TYR A 137 34.60 -29.12 -17.57
C TYR A 137 33.42 -29.31 -18.53
N ARG A 138 33.64 -29.96 -19.64
CA ARG A 138 32.64 -30.25 -20.66
C ARG A 138 31.43 -31.03 -20.11
N THR A 139 31.68 -31.83 -19.09
CA THR A 139 30.69 -32.64 -18.42
C THR A 139 29.89 -31.89 -17.35
N ASP A 140 30.36 -30.73 -16.91
CA ASP A 140 29.66 -29.95 -15.88
C ASP A 140 28.32 -29.44 -16.40
N ARG A 141 27.38 -29.32 -15.50
CA ARG A 141 26.04 -28.79 -15.76
C ARG A 141 25.66 -27.81 -14.66
N LEU A 142 24.96 -26.79 -15.04
CA LEU A 142 24.39 -25.81 -14.11
C LEU A 142 22.93 -26.19 -13.81
N LEU A 143 22.52 -25.93 -12.59
CA LEU A 143 21.10 -25.96 -12.21
C LEU A 143 20.37 -24.76 -12.82
N PRO A 144 19.15 -24.93 -13.34
CA PRO A 144 18.37 -23.81 -13.82
C PRO A 144 18.04 -22.86 -12.67
N VAL A 145 18.10 -21.57 -12.94
CA VAL A 145 17.72 -20.49 -12.03
C VAL A 145 16.39 -19.92 -12.50
N ILE A 146 15.41 -19.86 -11.59
CA ILE A 146 14.07 -19.34 -11.88
C ILE A 146 13.74 -18.27 -10.87
N THR A 147 13.59 -17.03 -11.34
CA THR A 147 13.20 -15.89 -10.53
C THR A 147 11.72 -15.57 -10.75
N LEU A 148 10.93 -15.62 -9.68
CA LEU A 148 9.55 -15.14 -9.68
C LEU A 148 9.48 -13.71 -9.17
N THR A 149 8.66 -12.91 -9.81
CA THR A 149 8.23 -11.60 -9.32
C THR A 149 6.84 -11.76 -8.72
N LEU A 150 6.72 -11.59 -7.40
CA LEU A 150 5.43 -11.62 -6.71
C LEU A 150 5.02 -10.20 -6.33
N TYR A 151 3.94 -9.73 -6.94
CA TYR A 151 3.43 -8.39 -6.71
C TYR A 151 2.34 -8.39 -5.65
N PHE A 152 2.56 -7.66 -4.57
CA PHE A 152 1.60 -7.51 -3.47
C PHE A 152 0.72 -6.26 -3.59
N GLY A 153 0.53 -5.74 -4.82
CA GLY A 153 -0.38 -4.63 -5.09
C GLY A 153 -1.78 -5.09 -5.49
N ALA A 154 -2.76 -4.19 -5.26
CA ALA A 154 -4.14 -4.42 -5.68
C ALA A 154 -4.39 -4.03 -7.15
N ASP A 155 -3.50 -3.22 -7.73
CA ASP A 155 -3.63 -2.73 -9.09
C ASP A 155 -3.08 -3.72 -10.10
N GLU A 156 -3.46 -3.53 -11.36
CA GLU A 156 -2.84 -4.24 -12.47
C GLU A 156 -1.36 -3.89 -12.58
N TRP A 157 -0.56 -4.87 -12.98
CA TRP A 157 0.84 -4.65 -13.29
C TRP A 157 0.98 -3.93 -14.64
N ASN A 158 1.30 -2.65 -14.62
CA ASN A 158 1.44 -1.81 -15.82
C ASN A 158 2.90 -1.49 -16.18
N ALA A 159 3.88 -2.22 -15.60
CA ALA A 159 5.30 -2.10 -15.95
C ALA A 159 5.69 -3.13 -17.01
N PRO A 160 6.85 -2.97 -17.70
CA PRO A 160 7.36 -3.94 -18.64
C PRO A 160 7.46 -5.36 -18.06
N ARG A 161 7.05 -6.35 -18.86
CA ARG A 161 7.11 -7.77 -18.49
C ARG A 161 8.27 -8.50 -19.19
N ASP A 162 8.95 -7.83 -20.11
CA ASP A 162 10.06 -8.38 -20.84
C ASP A 162 11.05 -7.29 -21.25
N LEU A 163 12.28 -7.72 -21.61
CA LEU A 163 13.36 -6.82 -21.98
C LEU A 163 13.07 -6.06 -23.28
N HIS A 164 12.50 -6.73 -24.29
CA HIS A 164 12.24 -6.10 -25.58
C HIS A 164 11.30 -4.90 -25.47
N SER A 165 10.29 -4.98 -24.61
CA SER A 165 9.37 -3.86 -24.34
C SER A 165 10.04 -2.61 -23.75
N MET A 166 11.28 -2.75 -23.25
CA MET A 166 12.08 -1.66 -22.70
C MET A 166 13.10 -1.07 -23.70
N LEU A 167 13.29 -1.73 -24.84
CA LEU A 167 14.32 -1.34 -25.82
C LEU A 167 13.75 -0.49 -26.93
N THR A 168 14.61 0.40 -27.45
CA THR A 168 14.30 1.20 -28.64
C THR A 168 15.34 0.84 -29.71
N ALA A 169 14.95 -0.01 -30.63
CA ALA A 169 15.78 -0.39 -31.78
C ALA A 169 14.89 -0.82 -32.95
N ASN A 170 15.48 -0.84 -34.17
CA ASN A 170 14.80 -1.38 -35.34
C ASN A 170 14.72 -2.92 -35.28
N ASN A 171 13.84 -3.50 -36.07
CA ASN A 171 13.60 -4.95 -36.09
C ASN A 171 14.83 -5.78 -36.45
N ASP A 172 15.76 -5.23 -37.22
CA ASP A 172 16.98 -5.95 -37.65
C ASP A 172 17.96 -6.09 -36.48
N ILE A 173 18.07 -5.08 -35.64
CA ILE A 173 18.89 -5.12 -34.43
C ILE A 173 18.24 -6.02 -33.37
N MET A 174 16.93 -5.92 -33.22
CA MET A 174 16.17 -6.70 -32.21
C MET A 174 16.30 -8.22 -32.38
N LYS A 175 16.60 -8.69 -33.63
CA LYS A 175 16.83 -10.13 -33.89
C LYS A 175 18.07 -10.69 -33.20
N PHE A 176 19.00 -9.83 -32.79
CA PHE A 176 20.27 -10.20 -32.13
C PHE A 176 20.22 -10.00 -30.61
N VAL A 177 19.10 -9.54 -30.08
CA VAL A 177 18.89 -9.36 -28.63
C VAL A 177 17.93 -10.41 -28.15
N ASP A 178 18.39 -11.30 -27.25
CA ASP A 178 17.53 -12.26 -26.60
C ASP A 178 16.53 -11.54 -25.70
N ASN A 179 15.27 -11.97 -25.75
CA ASN A 179 14.24 -11.40 -24.91
C ASN A 179 14.21 -12.12 -23.55
N TYR A 180 14.36 -11.37 -22.47
CA TYR A 180 14.22 -11.88 -21.11
C TYR A 180 12.84 -11.53 -20.58
N HIS A 181 12.06 -12.56 -20.19
CA HIS A 181 10.72 -12.41 -19.61
C HIS A 181 10.75 -12.57 -18.10
N ILE A 182 9.99 -11.75 -17.39
CA ILE A 182 9.75 -11.98 -15.96
C ILE A 182 8.64 -13.01 -15.78
N HIS A 183 8.78 -13.83 -14.75
CA HIS A 183 7.71 -14.72 -14.28
C HIS A 183 6.92 -13.97 -13.21
N LEU A 184 5.81 -13.34 -13.59
CA LEU A 184 5.02 -12.47 -12.72
C LEU A 184 3.83 -13.21 -12.12
N VAL A 185 3.68 -13.10 -10.80
CA VAL A 185 2.46 -13.45 -10.07
C VAL A 185 1.87 -12.17 -9.50
N ALA A 186 0.81 -11.66 -10.10
CA ALA A 186 0.09 -10.48 -9.66
C ALA A 186 -1.36 -10.84 -9.30
N PRO A 187 -1.90 -10.40 -8.15
CA PRO A 187 -3.26 -10.76 -7.75
C PRO A 187 -4.32 -10.41 -8.80
N ALA A 188 -4.15 -9.29 -9.50
CA ALA A 188 -5.08 -8.84 -10.54
C ALA A 188 -5.17 -9.83 -11.72
N ASP A 189 -4.06 -10.50 -12.06
CA ASP A 189 -3.96 -11.44 -13.20
C ASP A 189 -4.54 -12.84 -12.87
N ILE A 190 -4.73 -13.17 -11.59
CA ILE A 190 -5.20 -14.51 -11.17
C ILE A 190 -6.71 -14.58 -11.37
N SER A 191 -7.19 -15.55 -12.14
CA SER A 191 -8.64 -15.79 -12.29
C SER A 191 -9.27 -16.29 -10.99
N TYR A 192 -10.60 -16.24 -10.89
CA TYR A 192 -11.29 -16.75 -9.68
C TYR A 192 -11.05 -18.25 -9.49
N GLU A 193 -11.05 -19.02 -10.57
CA GLU A 193 -10.80 -20.46 -10.59
C GLU A 193 -9.35 -20.79 -10.22
N ASP A 194 -8.40 -20.00 -10.71
CA ASP A 194 -6.96 -20.22 -10.48
C ASP A 194 -6.55 -20.06 -9.01
N PHE A 195 -7.33 -19.33 -8.21
CA PHE A 195 -7.11 -19.35 -6.76
C PHE A 195 -7.25 -20.74 -6.13
N GLY A 196 -7.99 -21.64 -6.75
CA GLY A 196 -8.10 -23.05 -6.34
C GLY A 196 -6.80 -23.85 -6.48
N LYS A 197 -5.82 -23.34 -7.24
CA LYS A 197 -4.52 -23.97 -7.47
C LYS A 197 -3.53 -23.74 -6.34
N PHE A 198 -3.81 -22.78 -5.44
CA PHE A 198 -3.00 -22.54 -4.24
C PHE A 198 -3.52 -23.38 -3.08
N HIS A 199 -2.59 -23.95 -2.33
CA HIS A 199 -2.88 -24.87 -1.22
C HIS A 199 -2.58 -24.29 0.16
N THR A 200 -1.93 -23.13 0.22
CA THR A 200 -1.60 -22.42 1.46
C THR A 200 -2.48 -21.17 1.68
N GLU A 201 -2.25 -20.48 2.78
CA GLU A 201 -2.91 -19.20 3.06
C GLU A 201 -2.47 -18.05 2.12
N LEU A 202 -1.46 -18.27 1.26
CA LEU A 202 -1.12 -17.35 0.17
C LEU A 202 -2.35 -17.04 -0.69
N LYS A 203 -3.20 -18.06 -0.93
CA LYS A 203 -4.48 -17.88 -1.61
C LYS A 203 -5.33 -16.77 -0.99
N LEU A 204 -5.45 -16.78 0.34
CA LEU A 204 -6.29 -15.81 1.06
C LEU A 204 -5.69 -14.40 0.98
N ALA A 205 -4.37 -14.31 1.10
CA ALA A 205 -3.65 -13.06 0.95
C ALA A 205 -3.83 -12.45 -0.44
N LEU A 206 -3.61 -13.24 -1.50
CA LEU A 206 -3.76 -12.79 -2.89
C LEU A 206 -5.21 -12.46 -3.24
N LYS A 207 -6.20 -13.24 -2.74
CA LYS A 207 -7.63 -12.91 -2.89
C LYS A 207 -7.97 -11.58 -2.22
N TYR A 208 -7.54 -11.38 -0.98
CA TYR A 208 -7.76 -10.13 -0.27
C TYR A 208 -7.17 -8.94 -1.03
N LEU A 209 -5.92 -9.06 -1.47
CA LEU A 209 -5.22 -8.02 -2.24
C LEU A 209 -5.98 -7.67 -3.52
N LYS A 210 -6.37 -8.69 -4.31
CA LYS A 210 -7.11 -8.49 -5.57
C LYS A 210 -8.35 -7.63 -5.41
N TYR A 211 -9.11 -7.86 -4.33
CA TYR A 211 -10.39 -7.19 -4.12
C TYR A 211 -10.32 -6.03 -3.12
N SER A 212 -9.13 -5.71 -2.57
CA SER A 212 -8.99 -4.74 -1.46
C SER A 212 -9.47 -3.33 -1.79
N ARG A 213 -9.53 -2.94 -3.07
CA ARG A 213 -10.06 -1.64 -3.51
C ARG A 213 -11.57 -1.64 -3.75
N ASP A 214 -12.17 -2.79 -4.01
CA ASP A 214 -13.62 -2.95 -4.12
C ASP A 214 -14.20 -3.50 -2.82
N LYS A 215 -14.61 -2.59 -1.93
CA LYS A 215 -15.13 -2.93 -0.59
C LYS A 215 -16.34 -3.89 -0.62
N LYS A 216 -17.18 -3.79 -1.67
CA LYS A 216 -18.36 -4.65 -1.83
C LYS A 216 -17.91 -6.06 -2.18
N ARG A 217 -17.11 -6.19 -3.25
CA ARG A 217 -16.62 -7.47 -3.73
C ARG A 217 -15.71 -8.16 -2.72
N LEU A 218 -14.86 -7.39 -2.03
CA LEU A 218 -14.03 -7.91 -0.95
C LEU A 218 -14.89 -8.53 0.16
N GLY A 219 -15.95 -7.83 0.57
CA GLY A 219 -16.91 -8.35 1.55
C GLY A 219 -17.50 -9.69 1.10
N GLU A 220 -18.04 -9.76 -0.11
CA GLU A 220 -18.60 -10.98 -0.68
C GLU A 220 -17.59 -12.13 -0.63
N VAL A 221 -16.39 -11.93 -1.15
CA VAL A 221 -15.32 -12.95 -1.20
C VAL A 221 -14.92 -13.46 0.18
N ILE A 222 -14.83 -12.58 1.18
CA ILE A 222 -14.45 -12.96 2.55
C ILE A 222 -15.57 -13.76 3.24
N TYR A 223 -16.83 -13.41 3.00
CA TYR A 223 -17.96 -14.15 3.57
C TYR A 223 -18.22 -15.48 2.87
N GLU A 224 -18.01 -15.55 1.55
CA GLU A 224 -18.19 -16.77 0.75
C GLU A 224 -17.11 -17.82 1.03
N ASP A 225 -15.85 -17.42 1.20
CA ASP A 225 -14.75 -18.35 1.46
C ASP A 225 -14.55 -18.57 2.97
N ALA A 226 -15.05 -19.72 3.46
CA ALA A 226 -14.97 -20.08 4.87
C ALA A 226 -13.54 -20.08 5.45
N ALA A 227 -12.50 -20.18 4.62
CA ALA A 227 -11.13 -20.14 5.06
C ALA A 227 -10.75 -18.78 5.69
N PHE A 228 -11.41 -17.68 5.33
CA PHE A 228 -11.22 -16.38 5.96
C PHE A 228 -11.68 -16.31 7.41
N ARG A 229 -12.47 -17.28 7.89
CA ARG A 229 -12.87 -17.34 9.31
C ARG A 229 -11.79 -17.86 10.24
N ASN A 230 -10.70 -18.41 9.68
CA ASN A 230 -9.65 -19.05 10.45
C ASN A 230 -8.27 -18.86 9.79
N VAL A 231 -7.86 -17.60 9.67
CA VAL A 231 -6.59 -17.21 9.03
C VAL A 231 -5.49 -17.15 10.08
N SER A 232 -4.28 -17.59 9.77
CA SER A 232 -3.13 -17.46 10.68
C SER A 232 -2.85 -15.98 10.97
N ARG A 233 -2.38 -15.70 12.17
CA ARG A 233 -1.96 -14.36 12.58
C ARG A 233 -0.96 -13.75 11.60
N LYS A 234 0.02 -14.55 11.18
CA LYS A 234 1.05 -14.14 10.20
C LYS A 234 0.43 -13.64 8.89
N THR A 235 -0.54 -14.37 8.36
CA THR A 235 -1.25 -13.99 7.12
C THR A 235 -2.12 -12.74 7.33
N ALA A 236 -2.83 -12.65 8.45
CA ALA A 236 -3.66 -11.49 8.78
C ALA A 236 -2.81 -10.22 8.97
N ASP A 237 -1.69 -10.32 9.70
CA ASP A 237 -0.75 -9.20 9.89
C ASP A 237 -0.14 -8.75 8.56
N MET A 238 0.26 -9.68 7.67
CA MET A 238 0.76 -9.37 6.35
C MET A 238 -0.29 -8.62 5.52
N ILE A 239 -1.51 -9.12 5.44
CA ILE A 239 -2.62 -8.46 4.74
C ILE A 239 -2.83 -7.05 5.30
N ASN A 240 -2.91 -6.91 6.63
CA ASN A 240 -3.17 -5.64 7.29
C ASN A 240 -2.10 -4.60 7.00
N ILE A 241 -0.82 -4.99 7.07
CA ILE A 241 0.32 -4.10 6.83
C ILE A 241 0.40 -3.71 5.34
N VAL A 242 0.26 -4.67 4.43
CA VAL A 242 0.39 -4.43 2.99
C VAL A 242 -0.75 -3.54 2.47
N THR A 243 -1.98 -3.81 2.89
CA THR A 243 -3.16 -3.06 2.45
C THR A 243 -3.41 -1.79 3.24
N GLY A 244 -2.90 -1.69 4.48
CA GLY A 244 -3.22 -0.63 5.41
C GLY A 244 -4.68 -0.68 5.88
N SER A 245 -5.30 -1.86 5.91
CA SER A 245 -6.74 -2.05 6.15
C SER A 245 -7.18 -1.74 7.57
N LYS A 246 -6.26 -1.61 8.55
CA LYS A 246 -6.57 -1.38 9.97
C LYS A 246 -7.53 -2.44 10.55
N LEU A 247 -7.32 -3.70 10.17
CA LEU A 247 -8.09 -4.82 10.70
C LEU A 247 -7.89 -4.92 12.22
N ILE A 248 -8.98 -5.16 12.93
CA ILE A 248 -9.00 -5.23 14.40
C ILE A 248 -9.13 -6.68 14.82
N TYR A 249 -8.17 -7.16 15.61
CA TYR A 249 -8.15 -8.47 16.23
C TYR A 249 -7.30 -8.45 17.50
N HIS A 250 -7.60 -9.34 18.47
CA HIS A 250 -6.98 -9.28 19.79
C HIS A 250 -5.51 -9.73 19.77
N GLN A 251 -4.71 -9.11 20.65
CA GLN A 251 -3.33 -9.54 20.86
C GLN A 251 -3.31 -10.94 21.50
N GLY A 252 -2.51 -11.86 20.92
CA GLY A 252 -2.37 -13.23 21.44
C GLY A 252 -3.22 -14.28 20.72
N GLU A 253 -4.11 -13.90 19.81
CA GLU A 253 -4.79 -14.87 18.93
C GLU A 253 -3.82 -15.40 17.87
N GLU A 254 -3.65 -16.71 17.80
CA GLU A 254 -2.87 -17.36 16.75
C GLU A 254 -3.61 -17.42 15.42
N ARG A 255 -4.95 -17.40 15.48
CA ARG A 255 -5.85 -17.46 14.32
C ARG A 255 -6.86 -16.32 14.38
N VAL A 256 -7.12 -15.69 13.26
CA VAL A 256 -7.95 -14.51 13.11
C VAL A 256 -9.18 -14.84 12.26
N ASN A 257 -10.35 -14.42 12.73
CA ASN A 257 -11.55 -14.40 11.92
C ASN A 257 -11.66 -13.08 11.18
N MET A 258 -11.30 -13.09 9.89
CA MET A 258 -11.27 -11.89 9.06
C MET A 258 -12.65 -11.25 8.86
N CYS A 259 -13.74 -12.06 8.93
CA CYS A 259 -15.10 -11.50 8.86
C CYS A 259 -15.37 -10.61 10.06
N VAL A 260 -15.04 -11.07 11.27
CA VAL A 260 -15.22 -10.29 12.52
C VAL A 260 -14.30 -9.07 12.52
N ALA A 261 -13.04 -9.24 12.16
CA ALA A 261 -12.05 -8.14 12.10
C ALA A 261 -12.50 -6.99 11.17
N ILE A 262 -13.14 -7.31 10.05
CA ILE A 262 -13.70 -6.31 9.14
C ILE A 262 -14.96 -5.65 9.71
N GLU A 263 -15.82 -6.41 10.38
CA GLU A 263 -17.01 -5.85 11.03
C GLU A 263 -16.64 -4.87 12.13
N GLU A 264 -15.68 -5.22 12.98
CA GLU A 264 -15.17 -4.33 14.03
C GLU A 264 -14.55 -3.07 13.46
N MET A 265 -13.71 -3.20 12.43
CA MET A 265 -13.13 -2.06 11.70
C MET A 265 -14.21 -1.14 11.12
N ARG A 266 -15.28 -1.71 10.54
CA ARG A 266 -16.41 -0.93 10.01
C ARG A 266 -17.17 -0.19 11.09
N LYS A 267 -17.39 -0.87 12.23
CA LYS A 267 -18.08 -0.28 13.39
C LYS A 267 -17.30 0.90 13.95
N GLU A 268 -16.00 0.75 14.17
CA GLU A 268 -15.15 1.85 14.61
C GLU A 268 -15.12 3.02 13.62
N ALA A 269 -15.05 2.74 12.33
CA ALA A 269 -15.07 3.79 11.31
C ALA A 269 -16.40 4.57 11.29
N ILE A 270 -17.52 3.89 11.54
CA ILE A 270 -18.84 4.54 11.66
C ILE A 270 -18.89 5.40 12.93
N GLU A 271 -18.44 4.88 14.07
CA GLU A 271 -18.41 5.61 15.35
C GLU A 271 -17.55 6.88 15.23
N GLN A 272 -16.35 6.76 14.68
CA GLN A 272 -15.48 7.92 14.41
C GLN A 272 -16.12 8.94 13.45
N GLY A 273 -16.79 8.45 12.40
CA GLY A 273 -17.50 9.32 11.46
C GLY A 273 -18.67 10.08 12.10
N ILE A 274 -19.40 9.45 13.01
CA ILE A 274 -20.48 10.10 13.79
C ILE A 274 -19.89 11.16 14.73
N GLU A 275 -18.82 10.84 15.46
CA GLU A 275 -18.18 11.77 16.39
C GLU A 275 -17.67 13.02 15.67
N LEU A 276 -16.93 12.85 14.56
CA LEU A 276 -16.47 13.96 13.71
C LEU A 276 -17.63 14.78 13.14
N GLY A 277 -18.71 14.11 12.72
CA GLY A 277 -19.89 14.78 12.19
C GLY A 277 -20.61 15.62 13.26
N ILE A 278 -20.69 15.15 14.49
CA ILE A 278 -21.24 15.91 15.62
C ILE A 278 -20.37 17.12 15.93
N GLU A 279 -19.05 16.92 16.04
CA GLU A 279 -18.11 18.02 16.33
C GLU A 279 -18.19 19.14 15.29
N GLN A 280 -18.13 18.79 14.00
CA GLN A 280 -18.27 19.75 12.90
C GLN A 280 -19.64 20.45 12.89
N GLY A 281 -20.71 19.69 13.18
CA GLY A 281 -22.06 20.24 13.25
C GLY A 281 -22.22 21.26 14.41
N ILE A 282 -21.66 20.99 15.56
CA ILE A 282 -21.64 21.92 16.70
C ILE A 282 -20.85 23.18 16.33
N GLU A 283 -19.65 23.05 15.80
CA GLU A 283 -18.79 24.18 15.42
C GLU A 283 -19.49 25.08 14.40
N GLN A 284 -20.05 24.50 13.33
CA GLN A 284 -20.80 25.27 12.32
C GLN A 284 -22.04 25.94 12.92
N GLY A 285 -22.78 25.23 13.79
CA GLY A 285 -23.96 25.77 14.45
C GLY A 285 -23.64 26.98 15.35
N ILE A 286 -22.53 26.92 16.10
CA ILE A 286 -22.05 28.02 16.93
C ILE A 286 -21.69 29.24 16.06
N VAL A 287 -20.91 29.03 15.02
CA VAL A 287 -20.47 30.13 14.12
C VAL A 287 -21.68 30.80 13.46
N GLN A 288 -22.62 30.03 12.91
CA GLN A 288 -23.84 30.55 12.30
C GLN A 288 -24.73 31.27 13.31
N GLY A 289 -24.90 30.70 14.51
CA GLY A 289 -25.69 31.31 15.58
C GLY A 289 -25.13 32.65 16.06
N ILE A 290 -23.81 32.72 16.23
CA ILE A 290 -23.13 33.99 16.59
C ILE A 290 -23.31 35.03 15.47
N GLN A 291 -23.10 34.66 14.23
CA GLN A 291 -23.24 35.60 13.10
C GLN A 291 -24.65 36.12 12.98
N GLN A 292 -25.66 35.25 13.02
CA GLN A 292 -27.07 35.67 13.00
C GLN A 292 -27.44 36.54 14.20
N GLY A 293 -26.93 36.17 15.40
CA GLY A 293 -27.15 37.00 16.59
C GLY A 293 -26.54 38.42 16.49
N ILE A 294 -25.34 38.50 15.93
CA ILE A 294 -24.68 39.80 15.68
C ILE A 294 -25.47 40.62 14.66
N GLU A 295 -25.85 40.06 13.54
CA GLU A 295 -26.60 40.74 12.48
C GLU A 295 -27.95 41.26 13.01
N GLN A 296 -28.71 40.42 13.70
CA GLN A 296 -29.97 40.82 14.34
C GLN A 296 -29.78 41.90 15.42
N GLY A 297 -28.71 41.74 16.24
CA GLY A 297 -28.38 42.73 17.26
C GLY A 297 -28.02 44.09 16.69
N ILE A 298 -27.24 44.13 15.59
CA ILE A 298 -26.89 45.37 14.89
C ILE A 298 -28.15 46.02 14.27
N GLU A 299 -28.97 45.24 13.60
CA GLU A 299 -30.20 45.74 12.95
C GLU A 299 -31.14 46.37 13.98
N GLN A 300 -31.43 45.66 15.06
CA GLN A 300 -32.21 46.15 16.17
C GLN A 300 -31.59 47.39 16.83
N GLY A 301 -30.26 47.41 17.01
CA GLY A 301 -29.55 48.57 17.56
C GLY A 301 -29.62 49.78 16.69
N ILE A 302 -29.54 49.64 15.35
CA ILE A 302 -29.68 50.73 14.42
C ILE A 302 -31.13 51.29 14.41
N GLU A 303 -32.14 50.43 14.46
CA GLU A 303 -33.55 50.84 14.51
C GLU A 303 -33.82 51.62 15.79
N GLN A 304 -33.42 51.08 16.96
CA GLN A 304 -33.55 51.73 18.23
C GLN A 304 -32.82 53.11 18.26
N GLY A 305 -31.60 53.11 17.71
CA GLY A 305 -30.80 54.37 17.61
C GLY A 305 -31.46 55.43 16.74
N LYS A 306 -32.08 55.06 15.64
CA LYS A 306 -32.86 55.99 14.77
C LYS A 306 -34.04 56.60 15.52
N VAL A 307 -34.82 55.78 16.28
CA VAL A 307 -35.95 56.29 17.05
C VAL A 307 -35.51 57.23 18.17
N LEU A 308 -34.45 56.85 18.93
CA LEU A 308 -33.91 57.66 20.01
C LEU A 308 -33.32 58.95 19.49
N GLY A 309 -32.60 58.93 18.35
CA GLY A 309 -32.05 60.11 17.69
C GLY A 309 -33.18 61.05 17.19
N ALA A 310 -34.25 60.52 16.65
CA ALA A 310 -35.41 61.33 16.25
C ALA A 310 -36.08 62.00 17.43
N ILE A 311 -36.24 61.34 18.56
CA ILE A 311 -36.76 61.89 19.81
C ILE A 311 -35.88 63.09 20.27
N GLU A 312 -34.54 62.90 20.27
CA GLU A 312 -33.60 63.90 20.70
C GLU A 312 -33.66 65.14 19.79
N ILE A 313 -33.72 64.96 18.48
CA ILE A 313 -33.88 66.10 17.54
C ILE A 313 -35.21 66.84 17.76
N CYS A 314 -36.32 66.13 17.94
CA CYS A 314 -37.58 66.75 18.22
C CYS A 314 -37.61 67.57 19.52
N ARG A 315 -36.90 67.07 20.54
CA ARG A 315 -36.76 67.80 21.81
C ARG A 315 -35.90 69.07 21.63
N GLN A 316 -34.81 69.02 20.90
CA GLN A 316 -33.98 70.19 20.62
C GLN A 316 -34.78 71.28 19.84
N LEU A 317 -35.75 70.85 19.06
CA LEU A 317 -36.68 71.75 18.32
C LEU A 317 -37.79 72.31 19.22
N GLY A 318 -37.86 71.95 20.50
CA GLY A 318 -38.82 72.45 21.49
C GLY A 318 -40.22 71.86 21.36
N LEU A 319 -40.39 70.68 20.73
CA LEU A 319 -41.68 69.99 20.60
C LEU A 319 -42.07 69.40 21.99
N ASP A 320 -43.40 69.36 22.28
CA ASP A 320 -43.89 68.75 23.47
C ASP A 320 -43.92 67.21 23.36
N SER A 321 -44.06 66.52 24.51
CA SER A 321 -43.98 65.03 24.57
C SER A 321 -45.02 64.34 23.72
N ASN A 322 -46.23 64.89 23.61
CA ASN A 322 -47.33 64.29 22.83
C ASN A 322 -47.05 64.41 21.30
N ASP A 323 -46.53 65.57 20.91
CA ASP A 323 -46.14 65.84 19.51
C ASP A 323 -45.00 64.93 19.09
N ILE A 324 -44.00 64.69 19.98
CA ILE A 324 -42.88 63.78 19.73
C ILE A 324 -43.41 62.32 19.58
N ILE A 325 -44.24 61.87 20.50
CA ILE A 325 -44.85 60.55 20.44
C ILE A 325 -45.62 60.34 19.11
N SER A 326 -46.45 61.31 18.74
CA SER A 326 -47.21 61.22 17.49
C SER A 326 -46.32 61.14 16.25
N ARG A 327 -45.22 61.90 16.21
CA ARG A 327 -44.26 61.86 15.13
C ARG A 327 -43.51 60.56 15.01
N ILE A 328 -42.97 60.01 16.12
CA ILE A 328 -42.23 58.74 16.03
C ILE A 328 -43.16 57.58 15.70
N ILE A 329 -44.42 57.59 16.16
CA ILE A 329 -45.39 56.59 15.71
C ILE A 329 -45.57 56.62 14.20
N SER A 330 -45.77 57.80 13.60
CA SER A 330 -45.95 57.93 12.18
C SER A 330 -44.70 57.65 11.33
N SER A 331 -43.52 58.02 11.83
CA SER A 331 -42.23 57.89 11.11
C SER A 331 -41.64 56.50 11.18
N PHE A 332 -41.87 55.75 12.23
CA PHE A 332 -41.29 54.44 12.47
C PHE A 332 -42.33 53.32 12.61
N SER A 333 -43.60 53.59 12.31
CA SER A 333 -44.71 52.63 12.39
C SER A 333 -44.82 51.93 13.74
N LEU A 334 -44.54 52.65 14.81
CA LEU A 334 -44.57 52.10 16.21
C LEU A 334 -46.03 52.09 16.74
N THR A 335 -46.27 51.18 17.65
CA THR A 335 -47.45 51.28 18.50
C THR A 335 -47.28 52.40 19.54
N ARG A 336 -48.36 52.86 20.12
CA ARG A 336 -48.31 53.92 21.12
C ARG A 336 -47.48 53.53 22.37
N ASP A 337 -47.64 52.26 22.80
CA ASP A 337 -46.91 51.72 23.94
C ASP A 337 -45.38 51.67 23.69
N GLU A 338 -44.98 51.28 22.49
CA GLU A 338 -43.56 51.26 22.08
C GLU A 338 -42.99 52.72 22.03
N ALA A 339 -43.71 53.66 21.47
CA ALA A 339 -43.32 55.04 21.40
C ALA A 339 -43.16 55.64 22.79
N GLU A 340 -44.09 55.37 23.71
CA GLU A 340 -43.95 55.81 25.11
C GLU A 340 -42.81 55.14 25.86
N SER A 341 -42.50 53.89 25.52
CA SER A 341 -41.34 53.21 26.07
C SER A 341 -40.04 53.86 25.60
N TYR A 342 -39.91 54.19 24.28
CA TYR A 342 -38.75 54.93 23.76
C TYR A 342 -38.59 56.32 24.40
N MET A 343 -39.70 57.03 24.58
CA MET A 343 -39.67 58.33 25.30
C MET A 343 -39.17 58.19 26.72
N ARG A 344 -39.63 57.21 27.49
CA ARG A 344 -39.10 56.94 28.84
C ARG A 344 -37.61 56.62 28.85
N ARG A 345 -37.12 55.81 27.88
CA ARG A 345 -35.69 55.50 27.74
C ARG A 345 -34.86 56.71 27.37
N ALA A 346 -35.33 57.57 26.49
CA ALA A 346 -34.65 58.79 26.10
C ALA A 346 -34.56 59.79 27.27
N LEU A 347 -35.55 59.79 28.19
CA LEU A 347 -35.54 60.60 29.40
C LEU A 347 -34.65 60.06 30.53
N ALA A 348 -34.45 58.74 30.59
CA ALA A 348 -33.63 58.09 31.60
C ALA A 348 -32.11 58.16 31.31
N ASN A 349 -31.72 58.50 30.08
CA ASN A 349 -30.35 58.62 29.65
C ASN A 349 -29.82 60.09 29.70
N LEU A 350 -30.55 60.97 30.34
CA LEU A 350 -30.20 62.35 30.69
C LEU A 350 -29.80 62.45 32.15
#